data_ba5070d67432b74badf1d4e0f1750c2a
#
_entry.id   ba5070d67432b74badf1d4e0f1750c2a
#
_cell.length_a   1.000
_cell.length_b   1.000
_cell.length_c   1.000
_cell.angle_alpha   90.00
_cell.angle_beta   90.00
_cell.angle_gamma   90.00
#
_symmetry.space_group_name_H-M   'P 1'
#
loop_
_entity.id
_entity.type
_entity.pdbx_description
1 polymer ?
#
loop_
_entity_poly.entity_id
_entity_poly.type
_entity_poly.pdbx_seq_one_letter_code
_entity_poly.pdbx_strand_id
1 'polypeptide(L)'
;SNRRVLVEGANALMLDLDYGTYPFVTSSSTGIGGVCTGLGIPPQSIGSVIGVMKAYTSRVGAGPFPTELSDEIMTHLQEVGAEYGTTTGRRRRCGWLDLVMMRYSTLINGYTSLNLTKLDVLDNLPEIKVATSYVLGEKELSSFPADLNILAKVDVKYKTFPGWKGPISN
;
A
#
# COMPACT_ATOMS: atom_id res chain seq x y z
N SER A 1 6.39 33.21 11.67
CA SER A 1 6.76 33.25 10.26
C SER A 1 5.70 32.51 9.45
N ASN A 2 5.25 33.11 8.36
CA ASN A 2 4.19 32.56 7.50
C ASN A 2 4.77 31.53 6.51
N ARG A 3 5.63 30.62 6.96
CA ARG A 3 6.26 29.61 6.11
C ARG A 3 5.40 28.34 6.06
N ARG A 4 5.23 27.81 4.86
CA ARG A 4 4.64 26.48 4.64
C ARG A 4 5.73 25.44 4.87
N VAL A 5 5.41 24.38 5.62
CA VAL A 5 6.29 23.24 5.88
C VAL A 5 5.64 22.00 5.28
N LEU A 6 6.39 21.30 4.47
CA LEU A 6 6.03 19.97 3.98
C LEU A 6 6.75 18.93 4.84
N VAL A 7 5.98 17.99 5.40
CA VAL A 7 6.55 16.85 6.13
C VAL A 7 6.39 15.62 5.24
N GLU A 8 7.50 14.99 4.89
CA GLU A 8 7.54 13.75 4.12
C GLU A 8 7.83 12.58 5.06
N GLY A 9 6.90 11.62 5.11
CA GLY A 9 7.09 10.37 5.83
C GLY A 9 7.94 9.38 5.05
N ALA A 10 8.54 8.44 5.75
CA ALA A 10 9.27 7.32 5.18
C ALA A 10 8.55 6.00 5.48
N ASN A 11 8.66 5.05 4.59
CA ASN A 11 8.01 3.74 4.63
C ASN A 11 6.46 3.81 4.55
N ALA A 12 5.85 2.66 4.31
CA ALA A 12 4.40 2.54 4.21
C ALA A 12 3.77 2.24 5.58
N LEU A 13 2.47 2.55 5.75
CA LEU A 13 1.76 2.28 7.00
C LEU A 13 1.82 0.80 7.40
N MET A 14 1.77 -0.13 6.46
CA MET A 14 1.85 -1.57 6.78
C MET A 14 3.21 -2.00 7.37
N LEU A 15 4.20 -1.11 7.35
CA LEU A 15 5.49 -1.27 8.03
C LEU A 15 5.58 -0.49 9.35
N ASP A 16 4.53 0.22 9.75
CA ASP A 16 4.47 0.92 11.03
C ASP A 16 4.63 -0.04 12.20
N LEU A 17 5.39 0.35 13.21
CA LEU A 17 5.69 -0.48 14.37
C LEU A 17 4.43 -0.92 15.13
N ASP A 18 3.45 -0.02 15.26
CA ASP A 18 2.23 -0.24 16.04
C ASP A 18 1.03 -0.65 15.18
N TYR A 19 0.89 -0.05 13.99
CA TYR A 19 -0.27 -0.22 13.12
C TYR A 19 -0.02 -1.11 11.88
N GLY A 20 1.23 -1.53 11.69
CA GLY A 20 1.61 -2.40 10.58
C GLY A 20 1.40 -3.88 10.85
N THR A 21 1.95 -4.70 9.98
CA THR A 21 1.87 -6.18 10.03
C THR A 21 2.98 -6.75 10.92
N TYR A 22 2.98 -6.44 12.21
CA TYR A 22 3.96 -6.95 13.15
C TYR A 22 4.01 -8.49 13.16
N PRO A 23 5.18 -9.17 13.17
CA PRO A 23 6.53 -8.59 13.36
C PRO A 23 7.22 -8.10 12.06
N PHE A 24 6.56 -8.10 10.92
CA PHE A 24 7.14 -7.72 9.63
C PHE A 24 6.99 -6.21 9.40
N VAL A 25 7.65 -5.43 10.23
CA VAL A 25 7.55 -3.97 10.32
C VAL A 25 8.92 -3.31 10.35
N THR A 26 8.97 -1.98 10.25
CA THR A 26 10.17 -1.18 10.55
C THR A 26 10.18 -0.78 12.03
N SER A 27 11.29 -0.21 12.51
CA SER A 27 11.45 0.22 13.90
C SER A 27 10.96 1.66 14.15
N SER A 28 10.08 2.18 13.31
CA SER A 28 9.61 3.56 13.38
C SER A 28 8.10 3.68 13.19
N SER A 29 7.53 4.79 13.65
CA SER A 29 6.17 5.18 13.36
C SER A 29 6.11 5.81 11.97
N THR A 30 5.42 5.16 11.04
CA THR A 30 5.33 5.59 9.63
C THR A 30 4.02 6.34 9.33
N GLY A 31 3.05 6.26 10.24
CA GLY A 31 1.77 6.95 10.15
C GLY A 31 1.82 8.40 10.60
N ILE A 32 0.68 9.10 10.45
CA ILE A 32 0.55 10.53 10.79
C ILE A 32 0.89 10.84 12.24
N GLY A 33 0.63 9.91 13.16
CA GLY A 33 1.00 10.06 14.58
C GLY A 33 2.49 10.27 14.80
N GLY A 34 3.33 9.64 13.95
CA GLY A 34 4.78 9.79 13.97
C GLY A 34 5.26 11.21 13.67
N VAL A 35 4.49 11.99 12.93
CA VAL A 35 4.78 13.42 12.68
C VAL A 35 4.68 14.21 13.96
N CYS A 36 3.61 13.98 14.74
CA CYS A 36 3.40 14.69 16.01
C CYS A 36 4.49 14.38 17.03
N THR A 37 4.80 13.10 17.19
CA THR A 37 5.82 12.65 18.16
C THR A 37 7.24 12.97 17.71
N GLY A 38 7.52 12.83 16.42
CA GLY A 38 8.85 13.06 15.86
C GLY A 38 9.26 14.55 15.81
N LEU A 39 8.30 15.44 15.57
CA LEU A 39 8.54 16.88 15.48
C LEU A 39 8.13 17.65 16.73
N GLY A 40 7.49 17.00 17.70
CA GLY A 40 6.99 17.66 18.91
C GLY A 40 5.92 18.70 18.62
N ILE A 41 5.04 18.46 17.66
CA ILE A 41 3.97 19.39 17.27
C ILE A 41 2.60 18.81 17.64
N PRO A 42 1.61 19.69 18.01
CA PRO A 42 0.27 19.21 18.29
C PRO A 42 -0.47 18.80 17.00
N PRO A 43 -1.40 17.81 17.06
CA PRO A 43 -2.15 17.35 15.89
C PRO A 43 -2.87 18.46 15.13
N GLN A 44 -3.33 19.51 15.82
CA GLN A 44 -4.02 20.65 15.22
C GLN A 44 -3.12 21.50 14.30
N SER A 45 -1.80 21.31 14.36
CA SER A 45 -0.85 21.96 13.46
C SER A 45 -0.75 21.27 12.10
N ILE A 46 -1.32 20.08 11.98
CA ILE A 46 -1.33 19.33 10.72
C ILE A 46 -2.52 19.81 9.89
N GLY A 47 -2.23 20.30 8.71
CA GLY A 47 -3.24 20.70 7.73
C GLY A 47 -3.69 19.55 6.83
N SER A 48 -3.28 19.57 5.58
CA SER A 48 -3.60 18.51 4.64
C SER A 48 -2.71 17.28 4.85
N VAL A 49 -3.30 16.10 4.69
CA VAL A 49 -2.61 14.81 4.73
C VAL A 49 -2.78 14.13 3.37
N ILE A 50 -1.68 14.00 2.63
CA ILE A 50 -1.67 13.42 1.30
C ILE A 50 -1.14 12.00 1.39
N GLY A 51 -1.98 11.00 1.11
CA GLY A 51 -1.56 9.61 0.96
C GLY A 51 -0.94 9.40 -0.42
N VAL A 52 0.24 8.77 -0.48
CA VAL A 52 0.86 8.37 -1.74
C VAL A 52 0.73 6.87 -1.88
N MET A 53 0.10 6.42 -2.97
CA MET A 53 -0.14 5.02 -3.25
C MET A 53 0.27 4.68 -4.68
N LYS A 54 0.72 3.44 -4.90
CA LYS A 54 0.92 2.90 -6.25
C LYS A 54 -0.39 2.33 -6.78
N ALA A 55 -0.50 2.24 -8.10
CA ALA A 55 -1.61 1.56 -8.76
C ALA A 55 -1.62 0.03 -8.57
N TYR A 56 -0.63 -0.50 -7.88
CA TYR A 56 -0.48 -1.90 -7.48
C TYR A 56 0.17 -1.96 -6.10
N THR A 57 0.20 -3.14 -5.48
CA THR A 57 0.82 -3.33 -4.16
C THR A 57 2.21 -3.95 -4.31
N SER A 58 3.18 -3.49 -3.54
CA SER A 58 4.50 -4.12 -3.42
C SER A 58 4.89 -4.31 -1.96
N ARG A 59 5.62 -5.39 -1.66
CA ARG A 59 6.08 -5.70 -0.31
C ARG A 59 7.54 -6.12 -0.31
N VAL A 60 8.30 -5.62 0.65
CA VAL A 60 9.65 -6.07 0.97
C VAL A 60 9.58 -7.09 2.10
N GLY A 61 10.33 -8.18 1.97
CA GLY A 61 10.47 -9.18 3.03
C GLY A 61 9.26 -10.11 3.19
N ALA A 62 9.24 -10.82 4.31
CA ALA A 62 8.23 -11.81 4.63
C ALA A 62 6.91 -11.19 5.15
N GLY A 63 5.97 -12.05 5.48
CA GLY A 63 4.66 -11.72 5.99
C GLY A 63 3.54 -11.94 4.98
N PRO A 64 2.29 -12.01 5.43
CA PRO A 64 1.14 -12.22 4.58
C PRO A 64 0.97 -11.11 3.54
N PHE A 65 0.56 -11.50 2.34
CA PHE A 65 0.32 -10.58 1.22
C PHE A 65 -0.86 -11.11 0.39
N PRO A 66 -2.10 -10.81 0.79
CA PRO A 66 -3.29 -11.43 0.19
C PRO A 66 -3.42 -11.27 -1.32
N THR A 67 -3.00 -10.13 -1.86
CA THR A 67 -3.09 -9.84 -3.30
C THR A 67 -1.83 -10.19 -4.08
N GLU A 68 -0.87 -10.92 -3.45
CA GLU A 68 0.39 -11.31 -4.10
C GLU A 68 0.12 -12.14 -5.36
N LEU A 69 0.90 -11.88 -6.37
CA LEU A 69 0.91 -12.63 -7.63
C LEU A 69 2.10 -13.60 -7.66
N SER A 70 2.02 -14.60 -8.51
CA SER A 70 3.08 -15.59 -8.72
C SER A 70 3.30 -15.91 -10.21
N ASP A 71 2.83 -15.04 -11.08
CA ASP A 71 2.75 -15.24 -12.53
C ASP A 71 3.59 -14.20 -13.30
N GLU A 72 3.39 -14.17 -14.61
CA GLU A 72 4.05 -13.22 -15.51
C GLU A 72 3.71 -11.76 -15.20
N ILE A 73 2.52 -11.51 -14.65
CA ILE A 73 2.11 -10.15 -14.24
C ILE A 73 2.98 -9.67 -13.08
N MET A 74 3.30 -10.53 -12.11
CA MET A 74 4.24 -10.17 -11.04
C MET A 74 5.60 -9.78 -11.61
N THR A 75 6.10 -10.56 -12.56
CA THR A 75 7.39 -10.27 -13.21
C THR A 75 7.34 -8.94 -13.95
N HIS A 76 6.26 -8.67 -14.69
CA HIS A 76 6.04 -7.38 -15.34
C HIS A 76 6.05 -6.21 -14.34
N LEU A 77 5.30 -6.31 -13.24
CA LEU A 77 5.27 -5.27 -12.20
C LEU A 77 6.65 -5.05 -11.58
N GLN A 78 7.43 -6.11 -11.40
CA GLN A 78 8.78 -6.02 -10.84
C GLN A 78 9.74 -5.31 -11.80
N GLU A 79 9.72 -5.65 -13.07
CA GLU A 79 10.67 -5.16 -14.07
C GLU A 79 10.31 -3.74 -14.53
N VAL A 80 9.09 -3.54 -15.03
CA VAL A 80 8.62 -2.23 -15.51
C VAL A 80 8.49 -1.24 -14.36
N GLY A 81 8.00 -1.72 -13.19
CA GLY A 81 7.89 -0.91 -11.98
C GLY A 81 9.21 -0.65 -11.27
N ALA A 82 10.32 -1.29 -11.70
CA ALA A 82 11.62 -1.25 -11.03
C ALA A 82 11.53 -1.57 -9.52
N GLU A 83 10.80 -2.64 -9.19
CA GLU A 83 10.50 -3.02 -7.81
C GLU A 83 11.66 -3.82 -7.21
N TYR A 84 12.68 -3.11 -6.76
CA TYR A 84 13.86 -3.65 -6.09
C TYR A 84 14.06 -2.98 -4.73
N GLY A 85 14.53 -3.76 -3.75
CA GLY A 85 14.89 -3.22 -2.44
C GLY A 85 16.10 -2.30 -2.55
N THR A 86 16.00 -1.12 -1.96
CA THR A 86 17.05 -0.08 -2.09
C THR A 86 18.40 -0.55 -1.56
N THR A 87 18.44 -1.28 -0.44
CA THR A 87 19.68 -1.70 0.20
C THR A 87 20.21 -3.02 -0.36
N THR A 88 19.33 -3.99 -0.63
CA THR A 88 19.75 -5.36 -0.99
C THR A 88 19.63 -5.64 -2.48
N GLY A 89 18.96 -4.79 -3.25
CA GLY A 89 18.69 -5.04 -4.67
C GLY A 89 17.75 -6.23 -4.94
N ARG A 90 17.17 -6.85 -3.92
CA ARG A 90 16.24 -7.98 -4.09
C ARG A 90 14.95 -7.51 -4.71
N ARG A 91 14.38 -8.31 -5.62
CA ARG A 91 13.04 -8.08 -6.16
C ARG A 91 12.02 -8.03 -5.04
N ARG A 92 11.13 -7.04 -5.08
CA ARG A 92 9.98 -6.96 -4.19
C ARG A 92 8.89 -7.92 -4.66
N ARG A 93 8.15 -8.48 -3.73
CA ARG A 93 6.91 -9.19 -4.01
C ARG A 93 5.89 -8.16 -4.50
N CYS A 94 5.13 -8.49 -5.54
CA CYS A 94 4.15 -7.58 -6.14
C CYS A 94 2.79 -8.26 -6.26
N GLY A 95 1.74 -7.47 -6.24
CA GLY A 95 0.38 -7.92 -6.35
C GLY A 95 -0.58 -6.80 -6.75
N TRP A 96 -1.84 -7.15 -6.96
CA TRP A 96 -2.86 -6.19 -7.31
C TRP A 96 -3.10 -5.14 -6.21
N LEU A 97 -3.61 -3.97 -6.61
CA LEU A 97 -4.01 -2.92 -5.68
C LEU A 97 -5.02 -3.45 -4.65
N ASP A 98 -4.75 -3.19 -3.38
CA ASP A 98 -5.53 -3.67 -2.26
C ASP A 98 -6.30 -2.54 -1.58
N LEU A 99 -7.60 -2.43 -1.86
CA LEU A 99 -8.45 -1.41 -1.25
C LEU A 99 -8.83 -1.71 0.20
N VAL A 100 -8.74 -2.97 0.65
CA VAL A 100 -9.00 -3.29 2.06
C VAL A 100 -7.89 -2.68 2.91
N MET A 101 -6.65 -2.91 2.51
CA MET A 101 -5.47 -2.29 3.11
C MET A 101 -5.51 -0.77 3.00
N MET A 102 -5.91 -0.22 1.85
CA MET A 102 -5.98 1.23 1.65
C MET A 102 -7.04 1.91 2.51
N ARG A 103 -8.21 1.27 2.71
CA ARG A 103 -9.23 1.77 3.65
C ARG A 103 -8.70 1.80 5.08
N TYR A 104 -8.01 0.76 5.50
CA TYR A 104 -7.36 0.71 6.81
C TYR A 104 -6.33 1.83 6.96
N SER A 105 -5.46 2.00 5.98
CA SER A 105 -4.47 3.08 5.96
C SER A 105 -5.13 4.47 6.02
N THR A 106 -6.23 4.66 5.30
CA THR A 106 -6.99 5.91 5.32
C THR A 106 -7.61 6.19 6.69
N LEU A 107 -8.14 5.15 7.34
CA LEU A 107 -8.71 5.26 8.68
C LEU A 107 -7.68 5.74 9.72
N ILE A 108 -6.47 5.19 9.66
CA ILE A 108 -5.38 5.54 10.61
C ILE A 108 -4.83 6.94 10.33
N ASN A 109 -4.65 7.31 9.06
CA ASN A 109 -3.94 8.53 8.68
C ASN A 109 -4.86 9.72 8.38
N GLY A 110 -6.16 9.53 8.19
CA GLY A 110 -7.10 10.60 7.87
C GLY A 110 -6.74 11.35 6.59
N TYR A 111 -6.42 10.64 5.50
CA TYR A 111 -6.01 11.29 4.25
C TYR A 111 -7.08 12.27 3.75
N THR A 112 -6.65 13.49 3.45
CA THR A 112 -7.49 14.50 2.79
C THR A 112 -7.50 14.34 1.27
N SER A 113 -6.45 13.71 0.73
CA SER A 113 -6.33 13.36 -0.69
C SER A 113 -5.39 12.18 -0.88
N LEU A 114 -5.52 11.52 -2.04
CA LEU A 114 -4.65 10.42 -2.45
C LEU A 114 -3.96 10.78 -3.76
N ASN A 115 -2.66 10.56 -3.81
CA ASN A 115 -1.86 10.63 -5.03
C ASN A 115 -1.60 9.21 -5.53
N LEU A 116 -2.25 8.85 -6.64
CA LEU A 116 -2.05 7.57 -7.31
C LEU A 116 -0.86 7.65 -8.24
N THR A 117 0.14 6.81 -8.01
CA THR A 117 1.39 6.79 -8.78
C THR A 117 1.56 5.47 -9.52
N LYS A 118 2.50 5.42 -10.47
CA LYS A 118 2.89 4.22 -11.22
C LYS A 118 1.73 3.57 -11.98
N LEU A 119 0.78 4.35 -12.44
CA LEU A 119 -0.31 3.86 -13.27
C LEU A 119 0.21 3.38 -14.63
N ASP A 120 1.25 4.04 -15.15
CA ASP A 120 2.00 3.70 -16.34
C ASP A 120 2.61 2.28 -16.33
N VAL A 121 2.91 1.75 -15.17
CA VAL A 121 3.40 0.37 -15.01
C VAL A 121 2.35 -0.67 -15.43
N LEU A 122 1.08 -0.30 -15.43
CA LEU A 122 -0.03 -1.15 -15.85
C LEU A 122 -0.34 -1.07 -17.36
N ASP A 123 0.42 -0.28 -18.12
CA ASP A 123 0.26 -0.16 -19.57
C ASP A 123 0.32 -1.53 -20.25
N ASN A 124 -0.53 -1.72 -21.24
CA ASN A 124 -0.64 -2.94 -22.07
C ASN A 124 -1.07 -4.22 -21.32
N LEU A 125 -1.42 -4.16 -20.04
CA LEU A 125 -2.07 -5.29 -19.39
C LEU A 125 -3.49 -5.47 -19.96
N PRO A 126 -3.92 -6.71 -20.26
CA PRO A 126 -5.25 -6.96 -20.82
C PRO A 126 -6.37 -6.63 -19.84
N GLU A 127 -6.12 -6.84 -18.56
CA GLU A 127 -7.04 -6.55 -17.46
C GLU A 127 -6.28 -6.09 -16.22
N ILE A 128 -6.96 -5.33 -15.37
CA ILE A 128 -6.45 -4.85 -14.08
C ILE A 128 -7.42 -5.28 -13.01
N LYS A 129 -6.91 -5.91 -11.95
CA LYS A 129 -7.72 -6.33 -10.81
C LYS A 129 -7.45 -5.45 -9.61
N VAL A 130 -8.50 -5.14 -8.87
CA VAL A 130 -8.44 -4.37 -7.64
C VAL A 130 -9.15 -5.16 -6.55
N ALA A 131 -8.45 -5.46 -5.47
CA ALA A 131 -9.04 -6.16 -4.33
C ALA A 131 -10.03 -5.24 -3.61
N THR A 132 -11.26 -5.72 -3.43
CA THR A 132 -12.35 -4.92 -2.85
C THR A 132 -12.74 -5.38 -1.45
N SER A 133 -12.59 -6.67 -1.18
CA SER A 133 -12.87 -7.26 0.14
C SER A 133 -12.10 -8.56 0.36
N TYR A 134 -11.99 -8.95 1.62
CA TYR A 134 -11.44 -10.24 2.05
C TYR A 134 -12.55 -11.15 2.55
N VAL A 135 -12.38 -12.46 2.32
CA VAL A 135 -13.31 -13.48 2.77
C VAL A 135 -12.55 -14.54 3.57
N LEU A 136 -13.09 -14.97 4.70
CA LEU A 136 -12.56 -16.08 5.49
C LEU A 136 -13.63 -17.18 5.57
N GLY A 137 -13.44 -18.24 4.80
CA GLY A 137 -14.49 -19.24 4.59
C GLY A 137 -15.69 -18.60 3.86
N GLU A 138 -16.87 -18.60 4.50
CA GLU A 138 -18.08 -17.98 3.95
C GLU A 138 -18.29 -16.51 4.39
N LYS A 139 -17.47 -16.04 5.34
CA LYS A 139 -17.64 -14.71 5.95
C LYS A 139 -16.80 -13.65 5.27
N GLU A 140 -17.46 -12.63 4.75
CA GLU A 140 -16.78 -11.42 4.31
C GLU A 140 -16.34 -10.57 5.50
N LEU A 141 -15.08 -10.15 5.51
CA LEU A 141 -14.51 -9.35 6.59
C LEU A 141 -14.84 -7.87 6.39
N SER A 142 -15.25 -7.21 7.47
CA SER A 142 -15.59 -5.78 7.47
C SER A 142 -14.38 -4.85 7.49
N SER A 143 -13.20 -5.37 7.84
CA SER A 143 -11.98 -4.58 8.02
C SER A 143 -10.72 -5.41 7.73
N PHE A 144 -9.59 -4.73 7.65
CA PHE A 144 -8.27 -5.36 7.56
C PHE A 144 -7.99 -6.15 8.86
N PRO A 145 -7.65 -7.46 8.79
CA PRO A 145 -7.39 -8.27 9.99
C PRO A 145 -6.08 -7.86 10.67
N ALA A 146 -6.12 -7.64 11.97
CA ALA A 146 -4.92 -7.41 12.78
C ALA A 146 -4.13 -8.70 13.03
N ASP A 147 -4.81 -9.86 13.09
CA ASP A 147 -4.17 -11.17 13.25
C ASP A 147 -3.62 -11.65 11.90
N LEU A 148 -2.29 -11.82 11.83
CA LEU A 148 -1.61 -12.28 10.61
C LEU A 148 -1.94 -13.73 10.23
N ASN A 149 -2.35 -14.58 11.19
CA ASN A 149 -2.80 -15.94 10.86
C ASN A 149 -4.16 -15.92 10.15
N ILE A 150 -4.98 -14.92 10.45
CA ILE A 150 -6.23 -14.66 9.72
C ILE A 150 -5.88 -14.06 8.34
N LEU A 151 -5.05 -13.04 8.31
CA LEU A 151 -4.64 -12.38 7.07
C LEU A 151 -3.99 -13.34 6.06
N ALA A 152 -3.26 -14.36 6.54
CA ALA A 152 -2.65 -15.37 5.69
C ALA A 152 -3.63 -16.39 5.09
N LYS A 153 -4.88 -16.41 5.57
CA LYS A 153 -5.92 -17.39 5.17
C LYS A 153 -7.09 -16.78 4.43
N VAL A 154 -7.08 -15.46 4.24
CA VAL A 154 -8.17 -14.81 3.52
C VAL A 154 -8.12 -15.10 2.03
N ASP A 155 -9.28 -15.32 1.45
CA ASP A 155 -9.50 -15.23 0.02
C ASP A 155 -9.81 -13.78 -0.36
N VAL A 156 -9.41 -13.37 -1.57
CA VAL A 156 -9.56 -11.99 -2.04
C VAL A 156 -10.65 -11.91 -3.10
N LYS A 157 -11.62 -11.04 -2.90
CA LYS A 157 -12.57 -10.66 -3.95
C LYS A 157 -12.01 -9.49 -4.76
N TYR A 158 -12.03 -9.68 -6.08
CA TYR A 158 -11.54 -8.68 -7.01
C TYR A 158 -12.67 -8.06 -7.83
N LYS A 159 -12.53 -6.77 -8.11
CA LYS A 159 -13.19 -6.12 -9.22
C LYS A 159 -12.20 -6.05 -10.37
N THR A 160 -12.61 -6.54 -11.54
CA THR A 160 -11.80 -6.52 -12.76
C THR A 160 -12.21 -5.33 -13.63
N PHE A 161 -11.23 -4.65 -14.17
CA PHE A 161 -11.37 -3.55 -15.11
C PHE A 161 -10.65 -3.93 -16.41
N PRO A 162 -11.14 -3.48 -17.58
CA PRO A 162 -10.39 -3.63 -18.81
C PRO A 162 -9.09 -2.82 -18.70
N GLY A 163 -8.01 -3.37 -19.20
CA GLY A 163 -6.77 -2.63 -19.39
C GLY A 163 -6.84 -1.67 -20.56
N TRP A 164 -5.75 -0.97 -20.80
CA TRP A 164 -5.62 -0.04 -21.93
C TRP A 164 -4.40 -0.37 -22.77
N LYS A 165 -4.41 0.08 -24.02
CA LYS A 165 -3.30 -0.08 -24.96
C LYS A 165 -2.54 1.22 -25.11
N GLY A 166 -1.21 1.12 -25.12
CA GLY A 166 -0.31 2.25 -25.27
C GLY A 166 -0.03 3.00 -23.96
N PRO A 167 0.99 3.86 -23.97
CA PRO A 167 1.42 4.58 -22.79
C PRO A 167 0.40 5.65 -22.39
N ILE A 168 0.16 5.78 -21.10
CA ILE A 168 -0.63 6.89 -20.52
C ILE A 168 0.26 8.05 -20.10
N SER A 169 1.57 7.84 -19.99
CA SER A 169 2.57 8.89 -19.79
C SER A 169 3.14 9.30 -21.16
N ASN A 170 2.94 10.54 -21.54
CA ASN A 170 3.61 11.17 -22.71
C ASN A 170 4.93 11.74 -22.30
#